data_42b94979c6eedf1180ff3be4ccabad94
#
_entry.id   42b94979c6eedf1180ff3be4ccabad94
#
_cell.length_a   1.000
_cell.length_b   1.000
_cell.length_c   1.000
_cell.angle_alpha   90.00
_cell.angle_beta   90.00
_cell.angle_gamma   90.00
#
_symmetry.space_group_name_H-M   'P 1'
#
loop_
_entity.id
_entity.type
_entity.pdbx_description
1 polymer ?
#
loop_
_entity_poly.entity_id
_entity_poly.type
_entity_poly.pdbx_seq_one_letter_code
_entity_poly.pdbx_strand_id
1 'polypeptide(L)'
;MHDLFIYGTLMPGLRLEAEMHGAERLGPARVPGRLVDVGHYPGLLHGEGTVTGEVYRVSDAQLARLDEVEEMVPGDRPASQYWREQVTVLEGALAGQPVWTYVYNQPVDGLTPIAHGDYRRYIREVGRDS
;
A
#
# COMPACT_ATOMS: atom_id res chain seq x y z
N MET A 1 -10.20 -15.63 -3.07
CA MET A 1 -8.86 -15.12 -2.70
C MET A 1 -8.50 -13.92 -3.57
N HIS A 2 -7.78 -12.98 -3.02
CA HIS A 2 -7.40 -11.74 -3.71
C HIS A 2 -5.91 -11.50 -3.57
N ASP A 3 -5.29 -10.97 -4.61
CA ASP A 3 -3.87 -10.60 -4.57
C ASP A 3 -3.78 -9.11 -4.25
N LEU A 4 -3.07 -8.79 -3.16
CA LEU A 4 -2.96 -7.45 -2.61
C LEU A 4 -1.50 -7.02 -2.53
N PHE A 5 -1.19 -5.85 -3.09
CA PHE A 5 0.11 -5.20 -2.96
C PHE A 5 0.07 -4.26 -1.76
N ILE A 6 1.00 -4.46 -0.83
CA ILE A 6 1.18 -3.59 0.34
C ILE A 6 2.54 -2.90 0.27
N TYR A 7 2.59 -1.64 0.68
CA TYR A 7 3.79 -0.82 0.51
C TYR A 7 4.13 0.03 1.74
N GLY A 8 3.36 -0.09 2.80
CA GLY A 8 3.49 0.75 3.99
C GLY A 8 3.43 -0.04 5.28
N THR A 9 2.67 0.45 6.25
CA THR A 9 2.66 -0.03 7.63
C THR A 9 2.14 -1.47 7.80
N LEU A 10 1.54 -2.06 6.77
CA LEU A 10 1.12 -3.47 6.79
C LEU A 10 2.28 -4.44 6.55
N MET A 11 3.43 -3.96 6.07
CA MET A 11 4.58 -4.80 5.78
C MET A 11 5.19 -5.41 7.04
N PRO A 12 5.88 -6.59 6.91
CA PRO A 12 6.53 -7.24 8.06
C PRO A 12 7.46 -6.30 8.82
N GLY A 13 7.39 -6.34 10.15
CA GLY A 13 8.19 -5.51 11.04
C GLY A 13 7.66 -4.09 11.25
N LEU A 14 6.58 -3.71 10.57
CA LEU A 14 6.00 -2.39 10.70
C LEU A 14 4.72 -2.42 11.54
N ARG A 15 4.19 -1.24 11.84
CA ARG A 15 3.20 -1.02 12.91
C ARG A 15 1.91 -1.85 12.78
N LEU A 16 1.44 -2.09 11.56
CA LEU A 16 0.17 -2.79 11.31
C LEU A 16 0.38 -4.21 10.77
N GLU A 17 1.55 -4.78 10.93
CA GLU A 17 1.86 -6.10 10.39
C GLU A 17 0.87 -7.17 10.88
N ALA A 18 0.37 -7.06 12.11
CA ALA A 18 -0.57 -8.04 12.68
C ALA A 18 -1.86 -8.17 11.86
N GLU A 19 -2.26 -7.11 11.14
CA GLU A 19 -3.45 -7.14 10.28
C GLU A 19 -3.28 -8.07 9.08
N MET A 20 -2.06 -8.50 8.80
CA MET A 20 -1.74 -9.42 7.70
C MET A 20 -1.62 -10.89 8.15
N HIS A 21 -1.89 -11.20 9.43
CA HIS A 21 -1.84 -12.57 9.91
C HIS A 21 -2.81 -13.45 9.13
N GLY A 22 -2.35 -14.62 8.71
CA GLY A 22 -3.14 -15.56 7.93
C GLY A 22 -3.04 -15.36 6.42
N ALA A 23 -2.50 -14.24 5.97
CA ALA A 23 -2.28 -14.00 4.55
C ALA A 23 -1.06 -14.78 4.05
N GLU A 24 -1.14 -15.25 2.80
CA GLU A 24 -0.02 -15.93 2.16
C GLU A 24 0.90 -14.89 1.49
N ARG A 25 2.15 -14.83 1.93
CA ARG A 25 3.13 -13.93 1.31
C ARG A 25 3.63 -14.53 0.00
N LEU A 26 3.41 -13.82 -1.11
CA LEU A 26 3.88 -14.24 -2.43
C LEU A 26 5.28 -13.71 -2.74
N GLY A 27 5.66 -12.56 -2.20
CA GLY A 27 7.01 -12.04 -2.33
C GLY A 27 7.09 -10.55 -2.60
N PRO A 28 8.32 -10.01 -2.73
CA PRO A 28 8.52 -8.61 -3.04
C PRO A 28 8.08 -8.30 -4.46
N ALA A 29 7.66 -7.06 -4.68
CA ALA A 29 7.18 -6.60 -5.97
C ALA A 29 7.32 -5.09 -6.09
N ARG A 30 7.21 -4.60 -7.33
CA ARG A 30 7.16 -3.17 -7.62
C ARG A 30 5.97 -2.88 -8.53
N VAL A 31 5.30 -1.78 -8.28
CA VAL A 31 4.16 -1.32 -9.09
C VAL A 31 4.41 0.11 -9.55
N PRO A 32 3.74 0.56 -10.64
CA PRO A 32 3.86 1.96 -11.04
C PRO A 32 3.17 2.87 -10.02
N GLY A 33 3.73 4.07 -9.81
CA GLY A 33 3.13 5.05 -8.93
C GLY A 33 4.15 5.90 -8.21
N ARG A 34 3.64 6.76 -7.33
CA ARG A 34 4.46 7.65 -6.48
C ARG A 34 4.04 7.48 -5.05
N LEU A 35 4.99 7.62 -4.11
CA LEU A 35 4.70 7.65 -2.69
C LEU A 35 4.77 9.07 -2.14
N VAL A 36 3.90 9.36 -1.19
CA VAL A 36 3.95 10.58 -0.38
C VAL A 36 3.87 10.20 1.10
N ASP A 37 4.45 11.04 1.95
CA ASP A 37 4.40 10.91 3.40
C ASP A 37 3.13 11.60 3.89
N VAL A 38 2.19 10.84 4.44
CA VAL A 38 0.90 11.36 4.94
C VAL A 38 0.96 11.66 6.44
N GLY A 39 2.14 11.48 7.07
CA GLY A 39 2.36 11.70 8.49
C GLY A 39 2.89 10.45 9.16
N HIS A 40 2.03 9.55 9.61
CA HIS A 40 2.42 8.30 10.26
C HIS A 40 2.42 7.10 9.31
N TYR A 41 2.10 7.30 8.05
CA TYR A 41 1.99 6.25 7.03
C TYR A 41 2.16 6.87 5.64
N PRO A 42 2.48 6.04 4.63
CA PRO A 42 2.61 6.53 3.26
C PRO A 42 1.30 6.45 2.50
N GLY A 43 1.21 7.21 1.42
CA GLY A 43 0.13 7.10 0.45
C GLY A 43 0.69 6.84 -0.94
N LEU A 44 0.09 5.90 -1.66
CA LEU A 44 0.40 5.64 -3.07
C LEU A 44 -0.51 6.49 -3.94
N LEU A 45 0.08 7.14 -4.93
CA LEU A 45 -0.64 7.93 -5.94
C LEU A 45 -0.35 7.36 -7.32
N HIS A 46 -1.32 7.48 -8.23
CA HIS A 46 -1.07 7.19 -9.62
C HIS A 46 -0.04 8.18 -10.18
N GLY A 47 0.82 7.72 -11.08
CA GLY A 47 1.82 8.56 -11.70
C GLY A 47 3.02 7.79 -12.21
N GLU A 48 4.03 8.51 -12.68
CA GLU A 48 5.29 7.95 -13.11
C GLU A 48 6.15 7.59 -11.90
N GLY A 49 6.99 6.58 -12.07
CA GLY A 49 7.84 6.09 -11.01
C GLY A 49 7.45 4.69 -10.59
N THR A 50 8.13 4.18 -9.58
CA THR A 50 7.88 2.84 -9.06
C THR A 50 7.79 2.86 -7.54
N VAL A 51 6.91 2.00 -7.02
CA VAL A 51 6.71 1.83 -5.58
C VAL A 51 7.08 0.40 -5.23
N THR A 52 7.94 0.26 -4.22
CA THR A 52 8.44 -1.02 -3.71
C THR A 52 7.54 -1.51 -2.59
N GLY A 53 7.20 -2.79 -2.61
CA GLY A 53 6.38 -3.41 -1.58
C GLY A 53 6.36 -4.91 -1.70
N GLU A 54 5.26 -5.52 -1.27
CA GLU A 54 5.11 -6.97 -1.27
C GLU A 54 3.69 -7.36 -1.68
N VAL A 55 3.54 -8.51 -2.33
CA VAL A 55 2.25 -9.06 -2.69
C VAL A 55 1.87 -10.18 -1.74
N TYR A 56 0.63 -10.13 -1.27
CA TYR A 56 0.03 -11.15 -0.41
C TYR A 56 -1.28 -11.64 -1.01
N ARG A 57 -1.59 -12.91 -0.76
CA ARG A 57 -2.91 -13.47 -1.09
C ARG A 57 -3.76 -13.47 0.16
N VAL A 58 -4.92 -12.82 0.08
CA VAL A 58 -5.81 -12.62 1.21
C VAL A 58 -7.20 -13.18 0.91
N SER A 59 -7.91 -13.60 1.97
CA SER A 59 -9.31 -14.05 1.85
C SER A 59 -10.25 -12.86 1.68
N ASP A 60 -11.50 -13.14 1.31
CA ASP A 60 -12.56 -12.11 1.23
C ASP A 60 -12.73 -11.40 2.58
N ALA A 61 -12.77 -12.17 3.66
CA ALA A 61 -12.94 -11.61 5.00
C ALA A 61 -11.76 -10.72 5.41
N GLN A 62 -10.55 -11.13 5.10
CA GLN A 62 -9.36 -10.35 5.41
C GLN A 62 -9.30 -9.07 4.59
N LEU A 63 -9.67 -9.15 3.31
CA LEU A 63 -9.71 -7.96 2.46
C LEU A 63 -10.72 -6.94 2.99
N ALA A 64 -11.90 -7.39 3.41
CA ALA A 64 -12.91 -6.52 4.02
C ALA A 64 -12.39 -5.86 5.30
N ARG A 65 -11.66 -6.62 6.13
CA ARG A 65 -11.03 -6.07 7.34
C ARG A 65 -9.98 -5.02 7.01
N LEU A 66 -9.16 -5.27 5.98
CA LEU A 66 -8.13 -4.31 5.56
C LEU A 66 -8.75 -3.04 4.99
N ASP A 67 -9.88 -3.14 4.28
CA ASP A 67 -10.63 -1.96 3.83
C ASP A 67 -11.01 -1.07 5.02
N GLU A 68 -11.43 -1.66 6.15
CA GLU A 68 -11.72 -0.91 7.37
C GLU A 68 -10.46 -0.27 7.96
N VAL A 69 -9.37 -1.03 8.02
CA VAL A 69 -8.08 -0.53 8.55
C VAL A 69 -7.58 0.67 7.75
N GLU A 70 -7.77 0.64 6.43
CA GLU A 70 -7.38 1.72 5.53
C GLU A 70 -8.44 2.83 5.43
N GLU A 71 -9.49 2.74 6.24
CA GLU A 71 -10.58 3.73 6.28
C GLU A 71 -11.23 3.97 4.92
N MET A 72 -11.47 2.88 4.19
CA MET A 72 -12.28 2.90 2.98
C MET A 72 -13.75 2.76 3.38
N VAL A 73 -14.55 3.77 3.09
CA VAL A 73 -15.98 3.78 3.40
C VAL A 73 -16.73 3.20 2.20
N PRO A 74 -17.39 2.03 2.33
CA PRO A 74 -18.11 1.42 1.20
C PRO A 74 -19.17 2.36 0.63
N GLY A 75 -19.15 2.53 -0.69
CA GLY A 75 -20.10 3.39 -1.37
C GLY A 75 -19.88 4.89 -1.22
N ASP A 76 -18.84 5.31 -0.49
CA ASP A 76 -18.57 6.73 -0.25
C ASP A 76 -17.08 7.03 -0.46
N ARG A 77 -16.67 7.08 -1.71
CA ARG A 77 -15.28 7.36 -2.05
C ARG A 77 -14.78 8.70 -1.51
N PRO A 78 -15.54 9.80 -1.59
CA PRO A 78 -15.05 11.09 -1.06
C PRO A 78 -14.76 11.09 0.44
N ALA A 79 -15.44 10.26 1.23
CA ALA A 79 -15.22 10.15 2.67
C ALA A 79 -14.08 9.20 3.02
N SER A 80 -13.52 8.49 2.04
CA SER A 80 -12.52 7.47 2.28
C SER A 80 -11.11 8.05 2.32
N GLN A 81 -10.30 7.57 3.29
CA GLN A 81 -8.89 7.96 3.41
C GLN A 81 -8.07 7.33 2.27
N TYR A 82 -8.32 6.06 1.99
CA TYR A 82 -7.74 5.30 0.88
C TYR A 82 -8.88 4.69 0.06
N TRP A 83 -8.59 4.42 -1.19
CA TRP A 83 -9.51 3.70 -2.06
C TRP A 83 -8.78 2.55 -2.73
N ARG A 84 -9.37 1.36 -2.70
CA ARG A 84 -8.73 0.18 -3.27
C ARG A 84 -8.92 0.15 -4.78
N GLU A 85 -7.80 0.10 -5.51
CA GLU A 85 -7.78 0.06 -6.97
C GLU A 85 -6.83 -1.02 -7.46
N GLN A 86 -6.94 -1.39 -8.72
CA GLN A 86 -6.03 -2.34 -9.33
C GLN A 86 -4.86 -1.63 -10.00
N VAL A 87 -3.68 -2.23 -9.88
CA VAL A 87 -2.47 -1.83 -10.59
C VAL A 87 -1.79 -3.07 -11.16
N THR A 88 -1.01 -2.91 -12.22
CA THR A 88 -0.26 -4.02 -12.81
C THR A 88 1.14 -4.08 -12.22
N VAL A 89 1.53 -5.25 -11.71
CA VAL A 89 2.86 -5.43 -11.14
C VAL A 89 3.91 -5.32 -12.25
N LEU A 90 4.95 -4.52 -12.02
CA LEU A 90 6.06 -4.31 -12.96
C LEU A 90 7.15 -5.37 -12.80
N GLU A 91 7.51 -5.69 -11.55
CA GLU A 91 8.59 -6.61 -11.22
C GLU A 91 8.24 -7.41 -9.98
N GLY A 92 8.83 -8.61 -9.86
CA GLY A 92 8.71 -9.45 -8.66
C GLY A 92 7.52 -10.40 -8.72
N ALA A 93 6.92 -10.64 -7.57
CA ALA A 93 5.79 -11.55 -7.45
C ALA A 93 4.62 -11.07 -8.30
N LEU A 94 4.07 -11.99 -9.11
CA LEU A 94 2.96 -11.74 -10.04
C LEU A 94 3.24 -10.66 -11.09
N ALA A 95 4.50 -10.48 -11.51
CA ALA A 95 4.86 -9.52 -12.55
C ALA A 95 3.95 -9.68 -13.78
N GLY A 96 3.43 -8.56 -14.29
CA GLY A 96 2.51 -8.52 -15.41
C GLY A 96 1.04 -8.75 -15.05
N GLN A 97 0.73 -9.07 -13.80
CA GLN A 97 -0.64 -9.34 -13.35
C GLN A 97 -1.24 -8.15 -12.62
N PRO A 98 -2.57 -7.99 -12.67
CA PRO A 98 -3.24 -6.98 -11.87
C PRO A 98 -3.33 -7.43 -10.40
N VAL A 99 -3.12 -6.48 -9.49
CA VAL A 99 -3.27 -6.70 -8.06
C VAL A 99 -4.04 -5.53 -7.47
N TRP A 100 -4.70 -5.76 -6.33
CA TRP A 100 -5.31 -4.69 -5.57
C TRP A 100 -4.24 -3.92 -4.80
N THR A 101 -4.46 -2.62 -4.62
CA THR A 101 -3.66 -1.79 -3.69
C THR A 101 -4.50 -0.64 -3.18
N TYR A 102 -4.07 -0.02 -2.10
CA TYR A 102 -4.77 1.13 -1.52
C TYR A 102 -4.13 2.41 -2.01
N VAL A 103 -4.90 3.20 -2.76
CA VAL A 103 -4.48 4.49 -3.31
C VAL A 103 -4.95 5.59 -2.36
N TYR A 104 -4.05 6.50 -2.00
CA TYR A 104 -4.39 7.61 -1.13
C TYR A 104 -5.43 8.51 -1.79
N ASN A 105 -6.48 8.85 -1.07
CA ASN A 105 -7.69 9.43 -1.66
C ASN A 105 -8.06 10.81 -1.10
N GLN A 106 -7.13 11.49 -0.44
CA GLN A 106 -7.35 12.82 0.12
C GLN A 106 -6.42 13.83 -0.56
N PRO A 107 -6.62 15.15 -0.35
CA PRO A 107 -5.74 16.16 -0.95
C PRO A 107 -4.28 15.93 -0.60
N VAL A 108 -3.40 16.16 -1.56
CA VAL A 108 -1.96 15.89 -1.43
C VAL A 108 -1.12 17.15 -1.30
N ASP A 109 -1.75 18.34 -1.27
CA ASP A 109 -1.04 19.60 -1.15
C ASP A 109 -0.20 19.64 0.12
N GLY A 110 1.07 20.00 -0.03
CA GLY A 110 1.99 20.09 1.10
C GLY A 110 2.54 18.77 1.63
N LEU A 111 2.16 17.63 1.06
CA LEU A 111 2.72 16.34 1.47
C LEU A 111 4.12 16.13 0.88
N THR A 112 5.03 15.57 1.68
CA THR A 112 6.40 15.33 1.27
C THR A 112 6.48 14.12 0.35
N PRO A 113 7.06 14.23 -0.87
CA PRO A 113 7.26 13.08 -1.73
C PRO A 113 8.29 12.11 -1.15
N ILE A 114 8.04 10.81 -1.35
CA ILE A 114 9.02 9.76 -1.07
C ILE A 114 9.55 9.32 -2.44
N ALA A 115 10.53 10.07 -2.96
CA ALA A 115 10.92 9.98 -4.36
C ALA A 115 11.40 8.62 -4.81
N HIS A 116 12.11 7.86 -3.94
CA HIS A 116 12.61 6.53 -4.30
C HIS A 116 11.54 5.43 -4.20
N GLY A 117 10.34 5.74 -3.68
CA GLY A 117 9.21 4.82 -3.66
C GLY A 117 9.32 3.63 -2.70
N ASP A 118 10.21 3.67 -1.73
CA ASP A 118 10.43 2.58 -0.77
C ASP A 118 10.23 3.09 0.66
N TYR A 119 9.09 2.73 1.27
CA TYR A 119 8.74 3.23 2.59
C TYR A 119 9.70 2.75 3.69
N ARG A 120 10.18 1.51 3.64
CA ARG A 120 11.14 1.01 4.64
C ARG A 120 12.45 1.80 4.61
N ARG A 121 12.94 2.10 3.41
CA ARG A 121 14.12 2.93 3.23
C ARG A 121 13.86 4.34 3.77
N TYR A 122 12.71 4.90 3.45
CA TYR A 122 12.34 6.25 3.88
C TYR A 122 12.32 6.39 5.40
N ILE A 123 11.68 5.46 6.12
CA ILE A 123 11.59 5.55 7.59
C ILE A 123 12.95 5.39 8.25
N ARG A 124 13.86 4.62 7.66
CA ARG A 124 15.25 4.55 8.16
C ARG A 124 15.97 5.88 7.95
N GLU A 125 15.78 6.51 6.80
CA GLU A 125 16.43 7.78 6.46
C GLU A 125 15.96 8.93 7.36
N VAL A 126 14.68 8.96 7.70
CA VAL A 126 14.12 10.03 8.55
C VAL A 126 14.10 9.66 10.03
N GLY A 127 14.53 8.47 10.41
CA GLY A 127 14.58 8.04 11.81
C GLY A 127 13.21 7.81 12.44
N ARG A 128 12.23 7.37 11.64
CA ARG A 128 10.86 7.14 12.10
C ARG A 128 10.65 5.66 12.44
N ASP A 129 9.90 5.42 13.53
CA ASP A 129 9.40 4.08 13.87
C ASP A 129 8.03 3.89 13.22
N SER A 130 7.81 2.70 12.65
CA SER A 130 6.51 2.34 12.08
C SER A 130 6.20 0.87 12.24
#